data_b4d7c4d6dd816c2b389dc58e88ee25c0
#
_entry.id   b4d7c4d6dd816c2b389dc58e88ee25c0
#
_cell.length_a   1.000
_cell.length_b   1.000
_cell.length_c   1.000
_cell.angle_alpha   90.00
_cell.angle_beta   90.00
_cell.angle_gamma   90.00
#
_symmetry.space_group_name_H-M   'P 1'
#
loop_
_entity.id
_entity.type
_entity.pdbx_description
1 polymer ?
#
loop_
_entity_poly.entity_id
_entity_poly.type
_entity_poly.pdbx_seq_one_letter_code
_entity_poly.pdbx_strand_id
1 'polypeptide(L)'
;GGATGGADQSNTSLGRIGLGYLYTDFHPQISYASPAFGPLSFKVGIFDPSDVVSSGTAVNGYQSPDATEGDTPRVEASINATLPVGDATVALWVDGSYQYAEFAAGAAPGYGASGDALEGVESAEVAFGTKISYQGFAIVASGFKAHGVGTRGRHDAGALDIAGKGKHSYGGYLQGTYDFGQGTNIGYSFGGNYSLQNGADLGTTAVAETNGQTLHSGMLWHNVTDSFRVIAEGGYTEHSFHMGGAIDDTFGGVGAFFFW
;
A
#
# COMPACT_ATOMS: atom_id res chain seq x y z
N GLY A 1 -7.16 -0.46 -10.68
CA GLY A 1 -8.14 -1.45 -10.36
C GLY A 1 -9.40 -0.77 -9.89
N GLY A 2 -10.50 -1.02 -10.59
CA GLY A 2 -11.74 -0.34 -10.32
C GLY A 2 -12.19 -0.52 -8.88
N ALA A 3 -12.78 0.51 -8.33
CA ALA A 3 -13.50 0.49 -7.06
C ALA A 3 -14.72 -0.45 -7.08
N THR A 4 -14.93 -1.15 -8.18
CA THR A 4 -15.90 -2.20 -8.29
C THR A 4 -15.32 -3.46 -7.70
N GLY A 5 -15.68 -3.69 -6.44
CA GLY A 5 -15.26 -4.88 -5.73
C GLY A 5 -15.37 -6.12 -6.58
N GLY A 6 -14.38 -6.91 -6.58
CA GLY A 6 -14.41 -8.28 -7.02
C GLY A 6 -14.08 -8.57 -8.48
N ALA A 7 -14.40 -7.73 -9.45
CA ALA A 7 -14.21 -8.12 -10.87
C ALA A 7 -12.73 -8.18 -11.30
N ASP A 8 -11.89 -7.33 -10.71
CA ASP A 8 -10.47 -7.26 -11.05
C ASP A 8 -9.55 -7.91 -9.99
N GLN A 9 -10.14 -8.56 -8.99
CA GLN A 9 -9.38 -9.17 -7.92
C GLN A 9 -8.98 -10.59 -8.32
N SER A 10 -7.68 -10.83 -8.38
CA SER A 10 -7.18 -12.17 -8.63
C SER A 10 -7.54 -13.10 -7.46
N ASN A 11 -7.76 -14.37 -7.77
CA ASN A 11 -7.99 -15.41 -6.75
C ASN A 11 -6.84 -15.51 -5.73
N THR A 12 -5.66 -14.99 -6.05
CA THR A 12 -4.50 -15.03 -5.17
C THR A 12 -4.49 -13.95 -4.11
N SER A 13 -5.14 -12.81 -4.36
CA SER A 13 -5.15 -11.69 -3.41
C SER A 13 -6.51 -11.46 -2.76
N LEU A 14 -7.59 -11.87 -3.41
CA LEU A 14 -8.97 -11.57 -3.03
C LEU A 14 -9.20 -10.09 -2.67
N GLY A 15 -8.40 -9.19 -3.29
CA GLY A 15 -8.46 -7.75 -3.04
C GLY A 15 -7.95 -7.26 -1.70
N ARG A 16 -7.20 -8.08 -0.98
CA ARG A 16 -6.71 -7.76 0.37
C ARG A 16 -5.31 -7.19 0.41
N ILE A 17 -4.58 -7.25 -0.69
CA ILE A 17 -3.24 -6.66 -0.80
C ILE A 17 -3.34 -5.14 -0.71
N GLY A 18 -2.41 -4.52 0.03
CA GLY A 18 -2.31 -3.08 0.17
C GLY A 18 -3.32 -2.46 1.14
N LEU A 19 -3.93 -3.21 2.05
CA LEU A 19 -4.80 -2.68 3.08
C LEU A 19 -4.04 -2.53 4.41
N GLY A 20 -3.75 -1.28 4.75
CA GLY A 20 -2.92 -0.90 5.89
C GLY A 20 -1.46 -0.62 5.54
N TYR A 21 -1.06 -0.78 4.29
CA TYR A 21 0.29 -0.49 3.77
C TYR A 21 0.22 -0.23 2.26
N LEU A 22 1.26 0.37 1.70
CA LEU A 22 1.40 0.51 0.25
C LEU A 22 2.08 -0.75 -0.31
N TYR A 23 1.39 -1.44 -1.21
CA TYR A 23 1.96 -2.61 -1.86
C TYR A 23 3.09 -2.20 -2.80
N THR A 24 4.17 -2.97 -2.76
CA THR A 24 5.37 -2.65 -3.54
C THR A 24 5.14 -2.79 -5.04
N ASP A 25 5.85 -1.98 -5.77
CA ASP A 25 5.96 -2.00 -7.22
C ASP A 25 7.24 -2.74 -7.62
N PHE A 26 7.19 -3.57 -8.66
CA PHE A 26 8.31 -4.41 -9.08
C PHE A 26 9.00 -3.80 -10.31
N HIS A 27 10.10 -3.11 -10.08
CA HIS A 27 10.88 -2.44 -11.11
C HIS A 27 12.33 -2.91 -11.13
N PRO A 28 13.02 -2.77 -12.28
CA PRO A 28 14.47 -2.90 -12.33
C PRO A 28 15.12 -2.01 -11.28
N GLN A 29 16.13 -2.53 -10.57
CA GLN A 29 16.74 -1.82 -9.47
C GLN A 29 18.21 -2.21 -9.25
N ILE A 30 18.95 -1.26 -8.68
CA ILE A 30 20.25 -1.51 -8.07
C ILE A 30 20.16 -1.09 -6.62
N SER A 31 20.40 -2.00 -5.69
CA SER A 31 20.31 -1.71 -4.27
C SER A 31 21.50 -2.22 -3.50
N TYR A 32 21.83 -1.52 -2.42
CA TYR A 32 22.84 -1.89 -1.45
C TYR A 32 22.18 -2.13 -0.09
N ALA A 33 22.48 -3.27 0.51
CA ALA A 33 22.10 -3.58 1.89
C ALA A 33 23.38 -3.61 2.74
N SER A 34 23.39 -2.85 3.82
CA SER A 34 24.54 -2.84 4.74
C SER A 34 24.65 -4.16 5.50
N PRO A 35 25.84 -4.59 5.90
CA PRO A 35 25.98 -5.49 7.03
C PRO A 35 25.31 -4.90 8.28
N ALA A 36 24.92 -5.76 9.21
CA ALA A 36 24.46 -5.29 10.51
C ALA A 36 25.62 -4.68 11.32
N PHE A 37 25.38 -3.52 11.92
CA PHE A 37 26.28 -2.86 12.84
C PHE A 37 25.59 -2.63 14.19
N GLY A 38 25.84 -3.56 15.09
CA GLY A 38 25.05 -3.68 16.30
C GLY A 38 23.61 -4.06 15.99
N PRO A 39 22.60 -3.37 16.55
CA PRO A 39 21.21 -3.65 16.28
C PRO A 39 20.72 -3.08 14.94
N LEU A 40 21.50 -2.29 14.23
CA LEU A 40 21.11 -1.50 13.08
C LEU A 40 21.54 -2.12 11.75
N SER A 41 20.73 -1.93 10.73
CA SER A 41 21.07 -2.13 9.31
C SER A 41 20.31 -1.11 8.46
N PHE A 42 20.78 -0.86 7.24
CA PHE A 42 20.08 -0.03 6.29
C PHE A 42 20.13 -0.62 4.88
N LYS A 43 19.20 -0.21 4.06
CA LYS A 43 19.20 -0.49 2.63
C LYS A 43 18.91 0.81 1.89
N VAL A 44 19.56 0.99 0.74
CA VAL A 44 19.30 2.09 -0.19
C VAL A 44 19.32 1.54 -1.60
N GLY A 45 18.47 2.07 -2.46
CA GLY A 45 18.40 1.64 -3.86
C GLY A 45 17.93 2.74 -4.79
N ILE A 46 18.31 2.59 -6.04
CA ILE A 46 17.78 3.32 -7.18
C ILE A 46 16.98 2.36 -8.03
N PHE A 47 15.84 2.82 -8.48
CA PHE A 47 14.83 2.03 -9.18
C PHE A 47 14.45 2.73 -10.48
N ASP A 48 14.05 1.94 -11.45
CA ASP A 48 13.35 2.46 -12.62
C ASP A 48 12.08 3.19 -12.15
N PRO A 49 11.82 4.43 -12.62
CA PRO A 49 10.66 5.20 -12.16
C PRO A 49 9.35 4.55 -12.59
N SER A 50 8.30 4.78 -11.80
CA SER A 50 6.94 4.33 -12.09
C SER A 50 6.13 5.47 -12.66
N ASP A 51 5.18 5.16 -13.54
CA ASP A 51 4.13 6.10 -13.93
C ASP A 51 3.32 6.52 -12.70
N VAL A 52 2.98 7.79 -12.59
CA VAL A 52 2.09 8.29 -11.54
C VAL A 52 0.70 8.44 -12.11
N VAL A 53 -0.20 7.54 -11.70
CA VAL A 53 -1.48 7.33 -12.36
C VAL A 53 -2.59 8.11 -11.64
N SER A 54 -3.42 8.76 -12.43
CA SER A 54 -4.65 9.40 -11.98
C SER A 54 -5.73 8.37 -11.65
N SER A 55 -6.88 8.81 -11.13
CA SER A 55 -8.00 7.92 -10.81
C SER A 55 -8.61 7.20 -12.03
N GLY A 56 -8.17 7.55 -13.22
CA GLY A 56 -8.60 6.89 -14.48
C GLY A 56 -10.07 7.08 -14.83
N THR A 57 -10.85 7.75 -13.99
CA THR A 57 -12.28 7.93 -14.22
C THR A 57 -12.51 9.23 -14.98
N ALA A 58 -12.98 9.10 -16.22
CA ALA A 58 -13.36 10.26 -17.02
C ALA A 58 -14.60 10.96 -16.39
N VAL A 59 -14.45 12.22 -16.06
CA VAL A 59 -15.56 13.10 -15.66
C VAL A 59 -15.99 13.90 -16.88
N ASN A 60 -17.23 13.73 -17.32
CA ASN A 60 -17.76 14.40 -18.52
C ASN A 60 -16.90 14.22 -19.78
N GLY A 61 -16.24 13.05 -19.92
CA GLY A 61 -15.38 12.73 -21.07
C GLY A 61 -13.93 13.22 -20.95
N TYR A 62 -13.56 13.84 -19.83
CA TYR A 62 -12.19 14.25 -19.55
C TYR A 62 -11.55 13.29 -18.55
N GLN A 63 -10.39 12.74 -18.90
CA GLN A 63 -9.54 11.99 -17.98
C GLN A 63 -8.49 12.91 -17.38
N SER A 64 -8.16 12.68 -16.13
CA SER A 64 -6.94 13.27 -15.58
C SER A 64 -5.74 12.73 -16.33
N PRO A 65 -4.75 13.57 -16.64
CA PRO A 65 -3.52 13.09 -17.23
C PRO A 65 -2.76 12.21 -16.23
N ASP A 66 -1.99 11.28 -16.75
CA ASP A 66 -1.00 10.51 -16.00
C ASP A 66 0.38 11.12 -16.25
N ALA A 67 1.25 11.11 -15.25
CA ALA A 67 2.65 11.48 -15.41
C ALA A 67 3.44 10.20 -15.73
N THR A 68 3.82 10.05 -16.98
CA THR A 68 4.40 8.81 -17.54
C THR A 68 5.85 8.96 -17.98
N GLU A 69 6.40 10.18 -17.93
CA GLU A 69 7.77 10.44 -18.33
C GLU A 69 8.64 10.59 -17.09
N GLY A 70 9.63 9.74 -16.93
CA GLY A 70 10.50 9.73 -15.77
C GLY A 70 11.97 9.57 -16.16
N ASP A 71 12.67 10.69 -16.34
CA ASP A 71 14.12 10.70 -16.55
C ASP A 71 14.89 10.57 -15.23
N THR A 72 14.23 10.76 -14.11
CA THR A 72 14.84 10.72 -12.77
C THR A 72 14.53 9.39 -12.09
N PRO A 73 15.57 8.61 -11.72
CA PRO A 73 15.35 7.37 -10.98
C PRO A 73 14.59 7.58 -9.67
N ARG A 74 13.74 6.62 -9.30
CA ARG A 74 13.17 6.55 -7.96
C ARG A 74 14.24 6.15 -6.95
N VAL A 75 14.28 6.81 -5.80
CA VAL A 75 15.18 6.49 -4.70
C VAL A 75 14.36 5.91 -3.55
N GLU A 76 14.82 4.78 -3.01
CA GLU A 76 14.25 4.18 -1.81
C GLU A 76 15.33 3.93 -0.76
N ALA A 77 14.96 4.12 0.51
CA ALA A 77 15.84 3.82 1.63
C ALA A 77 15.06 3.21 2.80
N SER A 78 15.70 2.31 3.53
CA SER A 78 15.19 1.76 4.77
C SER A 78 16.24 1.72 5.86
N ILE A 79 15.81 1.91 7.12
CA ILE A 79 16.61 1.73 8.32
C ILE A 79 15.88 0.74 9.21
N ASN A 80 16.57 -0.29 9.67
CA ASN A 80 16.03 -1.33 10.50
C ASN A 80 16.84 -1.46 11.78
N ALA A 81 16.16 -1.72 12.89
CA ALA A 81 16.78 -2.03 14.18
C ALA A 81 16.14 -3.28 14.78
N THR A 82 16.96 -4.17 15.34
CA THR A 82 16.49 -5.35 16.10
C THR A 82 17.14 -5.36 17.47
N LEU A 83 16.32 -5.26 18.50
CA LEU A 83 16.72 -5.07 19.88
C LEU A 83 16.22 -6.24 20.74
N PRO A 84 17.10 -6.96 21.45
CA PRO A 84 16.68 -7.84 22.52
C PRO A 84 16.28 -7.00 23.75
N VAL A 85 15.10 -7.26 24.31
CA VAL A 85 14.58 -6.58 25.50
C VAL A 85 14.10 -7.65 26.49
N GLY A 86 14.97 -8.08 27.39
CA GLY A 86 14.71 -9.26 28.20
C GLY A 86 14.52 -10.50 27.34
N ASP A 87 13.41 -11.19 27.53
CA ASP A 87 13.02 -12.36 26.72
C ASP A 87 12.27 -12.00 25.43
N ALA A 88 12.01 -10.71 25.21
CA ALA A 88 11.35 -10.22 24.01
C ALA A 88 12.37 -9.76 22.95
N THR A 89 11.93 -9.78 21.70
CA THR A 89 12.64 -9.15 20.58
C THR A 89 11.76 -8.03 20.03
N VAL A 90 12.35 -6.84 19.86
CA VAL A 90 11.70 -5.67 19.26
C VAL A 90 12.41 -5.34 17.95
N ALA A 91 11.69 -5.43 16.83
CA ALA A 91 12.16 -4.94 15.56
C ALA A 91 11.44 -3.61 15.24
N LEU A 92 12.21 -2.65 14.73
CA LEU A 92 11.76 -1.33 14.31
C LEU A 92 12.22 -1.08 12.87
N TRP A 93 11.42 -0.40 12.08
CA TRP A 93 11.81 0.04 10.75
C TRP A 93 11.25 1.41 10.41
N VAL A 94 11.96 2.11 9.54
CA VAL A 94 11.52 3.31 8.85
C VAL A 94 11.97 3.17 7.40
N ASP A 95 11.03 3.35 6.49
CA ASP A 95 11.23 3.27 5.05
C ASP A 95 10.79 4.57 4.41
N GLY A 96 11.40 4.92 3.29
CA GLY A 96 10.98 6.09 2.51
C GLY A 96 11.30 5.92 1.05
N SER A 97 10.51 6.57 0.19
CA SER A 97 10.78 6.67 -1.23
C SER A 97 10.52 8.08 -1.74
N TYR A 98 11.20 8.42 -2.83
CA TYR A 98 11.01 9.66 -3.57
C TYR A 98 11.19 9.44 -5.06
N GLN A 99 10.31 10.06 -5.84
CA GLN A 99 10.36 10.08 -7.30
C GLN A 99 9.80 11.41 -7.82
N TYR A 100 10.29 11.86 -8.96
CA TYR A 100 9.68 12.90 -9.77
C TYR A 100 9.31 12.30 -11.12
N ALA A 101 8.08 12.53 -11.58
CA ALA A 101 7.58 12.10 -12.87
C ALA A 101 7.01 13.29 -13.64
N GLU A 102 7.22 13.33 -14.95
CA GLU A 102 6.78 14.40 -15.82
C GLU A 102 5.52 14.00 -16.59
N PHE A 103 4.74 14.98 -16.96
CA PHE A 103 3.63 14.80 -17.88
C PHE A 103 4.13 14.94 -19.32
N ALA A 104 3.47 14.24 -20.23
CA ALA A 104 3.73 14.41 -21.67
C ALA A 104 3.61 15.89 -22.08
N ALA A 105 4.46 16.31 -22.99
CA ALA A 105 4.52 17.69 -23.44
C ALA A 105 3.15 18.19 -23.92
N GLY A 106 2.67 19.27 -23.34
CA GLY A 106 1.37 19.85 -23.63
C GLY A 106 0.19 19.19 -22.91
N ALA A 107 0.44 18.29 -21.94
CA ALA A 107 -0.62 17.76 -21.10
C ALA A 107 -1.35 18.91 -20.38
N ALA A 108 -2.68 18.91 -20.45
CA ALA A 108 -3.53 19.92 -19.83
C ALA A 108 -4.19 19.37 -18.57
N PRO A 109 -4.47 20.25 -17.58
CA PRO A 109 -5.27 19.87 -16.42
C PRO A 109 -6.61 19.25 -16.82
N GLY A 110 -7.14 18.36 -15.99
CA GLY A 110 -8.44 17.74 -16.20
C GLY A 110 -9.61 18.71 -16.13
N TYR A 111 -10.82 18.20 -16.27
CA TYR A 111 -12.06 18.97 -16.35
C TYR A 111 -12.23 20.03 -15.26
N GLY A 112 -12.53 21.26 -15.68
CA GLY A 112 -12.81 22.36 -14.77
C GLY A 112 -11.58 23.00 -14.12
N ALA A 113 -10.41 22.46 -14.31
CA ALA A 113 -9.17 23.07 -13.90
C ALA A 113 -8.69 24.04 -15.00
N SER A 114 -8.47 25.30 -14.63
CA SER A 114 -7.82 26.28 -15.49
C SER A 114 -6.36 26.39 -15.08
N GLY A 115 -5.44 26.32 -16.01
CA GLY A 115 -4.03 26.45 -15.71
C GLY A 115 -3.14 26.26 -16.94
N ASP A 116 -1.87 26.51 -16.74
CA ASP A 116 -0.82 26.24 -17.73
C ASP A 116 -0.65 24.71 -17.91
N ALA A 117 0.07 24.32 -18.95
CA ALA A 117 0.43 22.93 -19.16
C ALA A 117 1.10 22.33 -17.92
N LEU A 118 0.81 21.07 -17.65
CA LEU A 118 1.38 20.35 -16.52
C LEU A 118 2.86 20.05 -16.79
N GLU A 119 3.70 20.30 -15.81
CA GLU A 119 5.14 20.03 -15.91
C GLU A 119 5.48 18.66 -15.33
N GLY A 120 5.14 18.42 -14.08
CA GLY A 120 5.41 17.16 -13.42
C GLY A 120 4.87 17.10 -12.00
N VAL A 121 5.09 15.96 -11.36
CA VAL A 121 4.61 15.66 -10.00
C VAL A 121 5.68 14.99 -9.16
N GLU A 122 5.80 15.42 -7.93
CA GLU A 122 6.60 14.73 -6.90
C GLU A 122 5.78 13.62 -6.25
N SER A 123 6.40 12.46 -6.09
CA SER A 123 5.85 11.34 -5.33
C SER A 123 6.79 11.01 -4.17
N ALA A 124 6.25 10.99 -2.97
CA ALA A 124 7.03 10.71 -1.76
C ALA A 124 6.21 9.89 -0.76
N GLU A 125 6.88 8.98 -0.06
CA GLU A 125 6.27 8.24 1.04
C GLU A 125 7.25 8.06 2.19
N VAL A 126 6.68 7.92 3.38
CA VAL A 126 7.36 7.40 4.56
C VAL A 126 6.49 6.35 5.21
N ALA A 127 7.09 5.20 5.53
CA ALA A 127 6.46 4.14 6.31
C ALA A 127 7.31 3.85 7.53
N PHE A 128 6.67 3.40 8.60
CA PHE A 128 7.35 3.04 9.84
C PHE A 128 6.58 1.92 10.53
N GLY A 129 7.27 1.15 11.34
CA GLY A 129 6.60 0.11 12.09
C GLY A 129 7.46 -0.54 13.15
N THR A 130 6.81 -1.42 13.88
CA THR A 130 7.41 -2.24 14.93
C THR A 130 6.84 -3.64 14.92
N LYS A 131 7.67 -4.61 15.28
CA LYS A 131 7.26 -5.97 15.64
C LYS A 131 7.83 -6.31 17.01
N ILE A 132 6.97 -6.72 17.93
CA ILE A 132 7.34 -7.22 19.25
C ILE A 132 7.02 -8.71 19.28
N SER A 133 8.00 -9.53 19.62
CA SER A 133 7.86 -10.99 19.74
C SER A 133 8.23 -11.44 21.15
N TYR A 134 7.37 -12.24 21.77
CA TYR A 134 7.55 -12.75 23.13
C TYR A 134 6.78 -14.06 23.33
N GLN A 135 7.47 -15.14 23.66
CA GLN A 135 6.88 -16.44 24.07
C GLN A 135 5.74 -16.93 23.16
N GLY A 136 5.96 -16.96 21.85
CA GLY A 136 4.95 -17.36 20.87
C GLY A 136 4.01 -16.24 20.42
N PHE A 137 3.86 -15.16 21.18
CA PHE A 137 3.13 -13.97 20.73
C PHE A 137 3.99 -13.10 19.82
N ALA A 138 3.37 -12.55 18.79
CA ALA A 138 3.94 -11.44 18.04
C ALA A 138 2.87 -10.40 17.75
N ILE A 139 3.23 -9.13 17.93
CA ILE A 139 2.40 -7.98 17.57
C ILE A 139 3.18 -7.17 16.56
N VAL A 140 2.54 -6.82 15.46
CA VAL A 140 3.08 -5.93 14.43
C VAL A 140 2.17 -4.72 14.33
N ALA A 141 2.75 -3.53 14.36
CA ALA A 141 2.06 -2.28 14.05
C ALA A 141 2.87 -1.52 13.00
N SER A 142 2.22 -1.03 11.96
CA SER A 142 2.84 -0.22 10.92
C SER A 142 1.92 0.89 10.47
N GLY A 143 2.50 1.99 9.99
CA GLY A 143 1.78 3.09 9.40
C GLY A 143 2.59 3.76 8.30
N PHE A 144 1.90 4.47 7.42
CA PHE A 144 2.52 5.25 6.35
C PHE A 144 1.79 6.58 6.12
N LYS A 145 2.52 7.50 5.50
CA LYS A 145 1.98 8.71 4.90
C LYS A 145 2.65 8.92 3.54
N ALA A 146 1.86 9.29 2.55
CA ALA A 146 2.32 9.44 1.18
C ALA A 146 1.71 10.66 0.50
N HIS A 147 2.38 11.13 -0.56
CA HIS A 147 1.95 12.18 -1.47
C HIS A 147 2.26 11.74 -2.90
N GLY A 148 1.28 11.81 -3.80
CA GLY A 148 1.47 11.40 -5.20
C GLY A 148 1.77 9.92 -5.39
N VAL A 149 1.35 9.03 -4.46
CA VAL A 149 1.72 7.62 -4.48
C VAL A 149 0.51 6.70 -4.71
N GLY A 150 -0.68 7.13 -4.32
CA GLY A 150 -1.88 6.29 -4.35
C GLY A 150 -2.29 5.81 -2.97
N THR A 151 -3.22 4.86 -2.91
CA THR A 151 -3.85 4.41 -1.66
C THR A 151 -3.57 2.97 -1.29
N ARG A 152 -3.35 2.09 -2.26
CA ARG A 152 -3.13 0.64 -2.02
C ARG A 152 -1.83 0.14 -2.59
N GLY A 153 -1.60 0.45 -3.85
CA GLY A 153 -0.36 0.19 -4.53
C GLY A 153 0.46 1.47 -4.64
N ARG A 154 1.75 1.34 -4.78
CA ARG A 154 2.61 2.48 -5.06
C ARG A 154 2.35 2.94 -6.50
N HIS A 155 2.04 4.22 -6.67
CA HIS A 155 1.71 4.87 -7.95
C HIS A 155 0.46 4.30 -8.67
N ASP A 156 -0.46 3.68 -7.91
CA ASP A 156 -1.71 3.19 -8.47
C ASP A 156 -2.74 4.31 -8.73
N ALA A 157 -3.87 3.92 -9.30
CA ALA A 157 -4.98 4.81 -9.58
C ALA A 157 -5.39 5.61 -8.33
N GLY A 158 -5.49 6.92 -8.47
CA GLY A 158 -5.80 7.85 -7.39
C GLY A 158 -4.59 8.52 -6.75
N ALA A 159 -3.39 8.37 -7.33
CA ALA A 159 -2.21 9.13 -6.92
C ALA A 159 -2.35 10.61 -7.25
N LEU A 160 -3.07 10.95 -8.33
CA LEU A 160 -3.31 12.32 -8.79
C LEU A 160 -4.78 12.73 -8.67
N ASP A 161 -5.01 14.02 -8.44
CA ASP A 161 -6.31 14.65 -8.59
C ASP A 161 -6.64 14.97 -10.06
N ILE A 162 -7.84 15.49 -10.33
CA ILE A 162 -8.26 15.85 -11.70
C ILE A 162 -7.44 17.00 -12.31
N ALA A 163 -6.71 17.76 -11.51
CA ALA A 163 -5.80 18.82 -11.98
C ALA A 163 -4.35 18.32 -12.15
N GLY A 164 -4.10 17.01 -12.03
CA GLY A 164 -2.76 16.44 -12.15
C GLY A 164 -1.86 16.68 -10.94
N LYS A 165 -2.41 17.06 -9.78
CA LYS A 165 -1.62 17.28 -8.56
C LYS A 165 -1.62 16.03 -7.69
N GLY A 166 -0.49 15.74 -7.07
CA GLY A 166 -0.36 14.63 -6.13
C GLY A 166 -1.37 14.72 -4.98
N LYS A 167 -2.04 13.61 -4.68
CA LYS A 167 -2.95 13.47 -3.53
C LYS A 167 -2.20 12.93 -2.33
N HIS A 168 -2.67 13.29 -1.15
CA HIS A 168 -2.18 12.71 0.10
C HIS A 168 -2.94 11.44 0.44
N SER A 169 -2.20 10.43 0.87
CA SER A 169 -2.76 9.21 1.45
C SER A 169 -2.04 8.83 2.74
N TYR A 170 -2.70 8.06 3.57
CA TYR A 170 -2.15 7.51 4.80
C TYR A 170 -2.86 6.22 5.17
N GLY A 171 -2.23 5.43 5.99
CA GLY A 171 -2.82 4.19 6.47
C GLY A 171 -1.95 3.51 7.51
N GLY A 172 -2.41 2.36 7.92
CA GLY A 172 -1.67 1.52 8.85
C GLY A 172 -2.40 0.23 9.15
N TYR A 173 -1.68 -0.70 9.76
CA TYR A 173 -2.25 -1.95 10.24
C TYR A 173 -1.70 -2.35 11.60
N LEU A 174 -2.49 -3.14 12.30
CA LEU A 174 -2.14 -3.83 13.52
C LEU A 174 -2.44 -5.32 13.34
N GLN A 175 -1.48 -6.17 13.66
CA GLN A 175 -1.62 -7.62 13.60
C GLN A 175 -1.11 -8.25 14.87
N GLY A 176 -1.89 -9.15 15.44
CA GLY A 176 -1.49 -10.04 16.54
C GLY A 176 -1.47 -11.48 16.06
N THR A 177 -0.43 -12.22 16.41
CA THR A 177 -0.32 -13.66 16.14
C THR A 177 0.11 -14.42 17.39
N TYR A 178 -0.31 -15.68 17.47
CA TYR A 178 0.14 -16.59 18.52
C TYR A 178 0.51 -17.94 17.93
N ASP A 179 1.71 -18.39 18.23
CA ASP A 179 2.22 -19.72 17.89
C ASP A 179 1.99 -20.67 19.07
N PHE A 180 1.11 -21.65 18.88
CA PHE A 180 0.83 -22.70 19.88
C PHE A 180 1.96 -23.74 19.98
N GLY A 181 2.99 -23.64 19.16
CA GLY A 181 3.92 -24.73 18.93
C GLY A 181 3.32 -25.80 18.03
N GLN A 182 4.08 -26.85 17.76
CA GLN A 182 3.66 -27.98 16.91
C GLN A 182 3.12 -27.56 15.53
N GLY A 183 3.60 -26.40 15.03
CA GLY A 183 3.26 -25.88 13.70
C GLY A 183 1.91 -25.15 13.58
N THR A 184 1.16 -24.96 14.67
CA THR A 184 -0.14 -24.30 14.65
C THR A 184 -0.02 -22.85 15.08
N ASN A 185 -0.58 -21.94 14.28
CA ASN A 185 -0.61 -20.50 14.56
C ASN A 185 -2.00 -19.94 14.28
N ILE A 186 -2.40 -18.98 15.06
CA ILE A 186 -3.57 -18.13 14.80
C ILE A 186 -3.14 -16.67 14.72
N GLY A 187 -3.93 -15.87 14.03
CA GLY A 187 -3.70 -14.43 13.95
C GLY A 187 -4.96 -13.68 13.64
N TYR A 188 -4.89 -12.38 13.96
CA TYR A 188 -5.88 -11.41 13.58
C TYR A 188 -5.19 -10.14 13.16
N SER A 189 -5.69 -9.51 12.09
CA SER A 189 -5.20 -8.22 11.61
C SER A 189 -6.35 -7.26 11.34
N PHE A 190 -6.07 -5.99 11.58
CA PHE A 190 -6.88 -4.87 11.16
C PHE A 190 -5.98 -3.87 10.45
N GLY A 191 -6.40 -3.40 9.28
CA GLY A 191 -5.67 -2.39 8.51
C GLY A 191 -6.61 -1.51 7.71
N GLY A 192 -6.13 -0.32 7.35
CA GLY A 192 -6.88 0.58 6.49
C GLY A 192 -6.00 1.64 5.84
N ASN A 193 -6.44 2.07 4.67
CA ASN A 193 -5.84 3.13 3.87
C ASN A 193 -6.87 4.20 3.58
N TYR A 194 -6.44 5.44 3.57
CA TYR A 194 -7.29 6.61 3.36
C TYR A 194 -6.64 7.56 2.34
N SER A 195 -7.46 8.15 1.48
CA SER A 195 -7.08 9.17 0.53
C SER A 195 -7.73 10.50 0.88
N LEU A 196 -6.99 11.58 0.83
CA LEU A 196 -7.51 12.93 1.04
C LEU A 196 -7.83 13.57 -0.30
N GLN A 197 -9.00 14.20 -0.41
CA GLN A 197 -9.34 15.01 -1.58
C GLN A 197 -8.53 16.31 -1.61
N ASN A 198 -8.09 16.69 -2.80
CA ASN A 198 -7.58 18.02 -3.07
C ASN A 198 -8.70 18.98 -3.46
N GLY A 199 -8.41 20.29 -3.46
CA GLY A 199 -9.40 21.31 -3.82
C GLY A 199 -9.96 21.19 -5.24
N ALA A 200 -9.22 20.62 -6.18
CA ALA A 200 -9.67 20.36 -7.54
C ALA A 200 -10.74 19.26 -7.62
N ASP A 201 -10.70 18.26 -6.75
CA ASP A 201 -11.68 17.18 -6.68
C ASP A 201 -12.98 17.63 -5.98
N LEU A 202 -12.90 18.70 -5.18
CA LEU A 202 -14.06 19.26 -4.48
C LEU A 202 -15.01 19.92 -5.48
N GLY A 203 -16.22 19.39 -5.63
CA GLY A 203 -17.24 19.94 -6.51
C GLY A 203 -17.40 19.20 -7.83
N THR A 204 -16.58 18.20 -8.11
CA THR A 204 -16.85 17.28 -9.21
C THR A 204 -17.82 16.20 -8.74
N THR A 205 -19.06 16.25 -9.21
CA THR A 205 -20.13 15.33 -8.81
C THR A 205 -20.01 13.94 -9.43
N ALA A 206 -18.90 13.60 -10.05
CA ALA A 206 -18.89 12.53 -11.01
C ALA A 206 -18.07 11.31 -10.64
N VAL A 207 -17.36 11.31 -9.52
CA VAL A 207 -16.47 10.16 -9.24
C VAL A 207 -16.69 9.63 -7.84
N ALA A 208 -16.99 8.33 -7.79
CA ALA A 208 -16.90 7.56 -6.55
C ALA A 208 -15.41 7.40 -6.17
N GLU A 209 -14.74 8.50 -5.82
CA GLU A 209 -13.37 8.45 -5.35
C GLU A 209 -13.28 7.80 -3.98
N THR A 210 -12.30 6.93 -3.85
CA THR A 210 -12.00 6.25 -2.59
C THR A 210 -11.68 7.25 -1.49
N ASN A 211 -12.47 7.23 -0.42
CA ASN A 211 -12.17 7.90 0.84
C ASN A 211 -11.30 7.01 1.72
N GLY A 212 -11.69 5.75 1.87
CA GLY A 212 -10.98 4.80 2.69
C GLY A 212 -11.31 3.36 2.37
N GLN A 213 -10.40 2.49 2.74
CA GLN A 213 -10.57 1.05 2.66
C GLN A 213 -10.07 0.43 3.95
N THR A 214 -10.84 -0.48 4.54
CA THR A 214 -10.48 -1.18 5.77
C THR A 214 -10.60 -2.68 5.59
N LEU A 215 -9.82 -3.42 6.34
CA LEU A 215 -9.82 -4.88 6.38
C LEU A 215 -9.72 -5.37 7.82
N HIS A 216 -10.59 -6.31 8.16
CA HIS A 216 -10.47 -7.16 9.34
C HIS A 216 -10.26 -8.59 8.85
N SER A 217 -9.21 -9.27 9.30
CA SER A 217 -8.93 -10.65 8.89
C SER A 217 -8.47 -11.51 10.05
N GLY A 218 -9.16 -12.63 10.26
CA GLY A 218 -8.72 -13.71 11.13
C GLY A 218 -8.06 -14.81 10.30
N MET A 219 -6.98 -15.41 10.79
CA MET A 219 -6.23 -16.44 10.10
C MET A 219 -5.79 -17.55 11.03
N LEU A 220 -5.76 -18.75 10.49
CA LEU A 220 -5.19 -19.94 11.13
C LEU A 220 -4.34 -20.64 10.09
N TRP A 221 -3.12 -21.07 10.48
CA TRP A 221 -2.32 -21.96 9.66
C TRP A 221 -1.71 -23.08 10.51
N HIS A 222 -1.54 -24.23 9.86
CA HIS A 222 -0.96 -25.40 10.48
C HIS A 222 0.01 -26.08 9.53
N ASN A 223 1.24 -26.31 9.99
CA ASN A 223 2.22 -27.12 9.28
C ASN A 223 1.91 -28.59 9.53
N VAL A 224 1.36 -29.27 8.54
CA VAL A 224 1.08 -30.72 8.60
C VAL A 224 2.39 -31.51 8.54
N THR A 225 3.33 -31.01 7.73
CA THR A 225 4.73 -31.49 7.65
C THR A 225 5.64 -30.28 7.43
N ASP A 226 6.95 -30.48 7.42
CA ASP A 226 7.92 -29.44 7.07
C ASP A 226 7.71 -28.86 5.66
N SER A 227 7.14 -29.67 4.76
CA SER A 227 6.91 -29.30 3.35
C SER A 227 5.45 -28.97 3.03
N PHE A 228 4.52 -29.12 3.97
CA PHE A 228 3.10 -28.94 3.70
C PHE A 228 2.40 -28.16 4.80
N ARG A 229 1.78 -27.05 4.41
CA ARG A 229 1.01 -26.16 5.29
C ARG A 229 -0.41 -26.00 4.77
N VAL A 230 -1.38 -26.05 5.66
CA VAL A 230 -2.77 -25.66 5.40
C VAL A 230 -3.07 -24.33 6.06
N ILE A 231 -3.93 -23.53 5.40
CA ILE A 231 -4.32 -22.20 5.86
C ILE A 231 -5.83 -22.07 5.76
N ALA A 232 -6.43 -21.44 6.74
CA ALA A 232 -7.80 -20.95 6.70
C ALA A 232 -7.80 -19.47 7.09
N GLU A 233 -8.59 -18.66 6.42
CA GLU A 233 -8.77 -17.25 6.75
C GLU A 233 -10.20 -16.80 6.48
N GLY A 234 -10.61 -15.75 7.15
CA GLY A 234 -11.89 -15.08 6.92
C GLY A 234 -11.87 -13.67 7.46
N GLY A 235 -12.70 -12.82 6.91
CA GLY A 235 -12.70 -11.43 7.29
C GLY A 235 -13.78 -10.61 6.64
N TYR A 236 -13.66 -9.31 6.85
CA TYR A 236 -14.58 -8.29 6.39
C TYR A 236 -13.78 -7.11 5.85
N THR A 237 -14.21 -6.59 4.69
CA THR A 237 -13.66 -5.37 4.08
C THR A 237 -14.74 -4.33 3.92
N GLU A 238 -14.38 -3.08 4.07
CA GLU A 238 -15.22 -1.94 3.73
C GLU A 238 -14.44 -0.99 2.82
N HIS A 239 -15.11 -0.49 1.79
CA HIS A 239 -14.59 0.52 0.88
C HIS A 239 -15.56 1.69 0.86
N SER A 240 -15.16 2.83 1.40
CA SER A 240 -15.95 4.06 1.47
C SER A 240 -15.52 5.08 0.42
N PHE A 241 -16.44 5.95 0.04
CA PHE A 241 -16.25 6.96 -0.99
C PHE A 241 -16.44 8.37 -0.44
N HIS A 242 -15.72 9.36 -0.99
CA HIS A 242 -15.80 10.75 -0.54
C HIS A 242 -17.19 11.37 -0.72
N MET A 243 -17.93 10.96 -1.72
CA MET A 243 -19.32 11.42 -1.94
C MET A 243 -20.36 10.73 -1.06
N GLY A 244 -19.92 9.92 -0.12
CA GLY A 244 -20.76 9.10 0.74
C GLY A 244 -21.09 7.73 0.12
N GLY A 245 -21.57 6.84 0.99
CA GLY A 245 -21.77 5.43 0.67
C GLY A 245 -20.52 4.60 0.92
N ALA A 246 -20.75 3.31 1.06
CA ALA A 246 -19.70 2.32 1.20
C ALA A 246 -20.16 1.01 0.54
N ILE A 247 -19.19 0.20 0.16
CA ILE A 247 -19.36 -1.18 -0.26
C ILE A 247 -18.62 -2.04 0.73
N ASP A 248 -19.25 -3.06 1.23
CA ASP A 248 -18.65 -4.03 2.15
C ASP A 248 -18.73 -5.44 1.58
N ASP A 249 -17.79 -6.27 2.03
CA ASP A 249 -17.72 -7.67 1.64
C ASP A 249 -17.20 -8.52 2.80
N THR A 250 -17.76 -9.73 2.92
CA THR A 250 -17.30 -10.74 3.86
C THR A 250 -16.75 -11.92 3.08
N PHE A 251 -15.56 -12.35 3.43
CA PHE A 251 -14.86 -13.43 2.72
C PHE A 251 -14.42 -14.55 3.66
N GLY A 252 -14.22 -15.73 3.08
CA GLY A 252 -13.58 -16.86 3.72
C GLY A 252 -12.85 -17.71 2.68
N GLY A 253 -11.75 -18.31 3.08
CA GLY A 253 -10.96 -19.13 2.19
C GLY A 253 -10.13 -20.16 2.93
N VAL A 254 -9.82 -21.25 2.22
CA VAL A 254 -8.86 -22.26 2.64
C VAL A 254 -7.82 -22.45 1.55
N GLY A 255 -6.59 -22.71 1.93
CA GLY A 255 -5.49 -22.90 1.00
C GLY A 255 -4.44 -23.84 1.54
N ALA A 256 -3.52 -24.21 0.69
CA ALA A 256 -2.37 -25.03 1.05
C ALA A 256 -1.11 -24.55 0.36
N PHE A 257 0.03 -24.67 1.05
CA PHE A 257 1.36 -24.41 0.50
C PHE A 257 2.20 -25.67 0.55
N PHE A 258 2.91 -25.93 -0.53
CA PHE A 258 3.96 -26.91 -0.61
C PHE A 258 5.31 -26.22 -0.75
N PHE A 259 6.27 -26.62 0.07
CA PHE A 259 7.64 -26.12 0.04
C PHE A 259 8.55 -27.27 -0.44
N TRP A 260 9.40 -27.01 -1.43
CA TRP A 260 10.35 -27.98 -2.01
C TRP A 260 11.76 -27.41 -2.05
#